data_ad149ac67e409ce957dc59125f2943e8
#
_entry.id   ad149ac67e409ce957dc59125f2943e8
#
_cell.length_a   1.000
_cell.length_b   1.000
_cell.length_c   1.000
_cell.angle_alpha   90.00
_cell.angle_beta   90.00
_cell.angle_gamma   90.00
#
_symmetry.space_group_name_H-M   'P 1'
#
loop_
_entity.id
_entity.type
_entity.pdbx_description
1 polymer ?
#
loop_
_entity_poly.entity_id
_entity_poly.type
_entity_poly.pdbx_seq_one_letter_code
_entity_poly.pdbx_strand_id
1 'polypeptide(L)'
;VPTDIPLVKSFYEQGLPVWGEVELAYRTGKGRVLAITGTNGKTTTTALLGKIMSDAEDSVFVVGNIGTPYTSKALEMKDSSTTVAEISSFQLETIEEFAPKVSAILNITEDHLNRHHTMEEYIRVKELIVKNQTAEDYCILNYEDEVLREFGRHIVPKTVYFSSVRKLDEGIYLDGDLIVLKTADEEIPLVH
;
A
#
# COMPACT_ATOMS: atom_id res chain seq x y z
N VAL A 1 -16.43 5.16 9.28
CA VAL A 1 -17.37 6.29 9.29
C VAL A 1 -17.02 7.18 8.11
N PRO A 2 -18.01 7.62 7.29
CA PRO A 2 -17.77 8.57 6.22
C PRO A 2 -17.20 9.90 6.71
N THR A 3 -16.25 10.47 5.97
CA THR A 3 -15.61 11.75 6.32
C THR A 3 -16.50 12.96 6.02
N ASP A 4 -17.54 12.77 5.22
CA ASP A 4 -18.48 13.81 4.76
C ASP A 4 -19.71 14.01 5.66
N ILE A 5 -19.84 13.22 6.73
CA ILE A 5 -20.96 13.42 7.69
C ILE A 5 -20.78 14.73 8.50
N PRO A 6 -21.88 15.39 8.94
CA PRO A 6 -21.82 16.67 9.60
C PRO A 6 -20.89 16.71 10.83
N LEU A 7 -20.87 15.65 11.63
CA LEU A 7 -20.01 15.57 12.81
C LEU A 7 -18.52 15.63 12.44
N VAL A 8 -18.09 14.85 11.44
CA VAL A 8 -16.68 14.84 11.02
C VAL A 8 -16.30 16.16 10.36
N LYS A 9 -17.19 16.73 9.52
CA LYS A 9 -16.99 18.07 8.94
C LYS A 9 -16.80 19.14 10.00
N SER A 10 -17.59 19.10 11.08
CA SER A 10 -17.46 20.07 12.15
C SER A 10 -16.10 20.01 12.87
N PHE A 11 -15.45 18.85 12.92
CA PHE A 11 -14.09 18.73 13.45
C PHE A 11 -13.07 19.38 12.54
N TYR A 12 -13.16 19.14 11.23
CA TYR A 12 -12.29 19.80 10.24
C TYR A 12 -12.45 21.32 10.27
N GLU A 13 -13.69 21.83 10.35
CA GLU A 13 -14.00 23.26 10.44
C GLU A 13 -13.41 23.91 11.71
N GLN A 14 -13.28 23.16 12.79
CA GLN A 14 -12.66 23.60 14.04
C GLN A 14 -11.14 23.40 14.08
N GLY A 15 -10.54 22.89 12.99
CA GLY A 15 -9.10 22.58 12.94
C GLY A 15 -8.67 21.42 13.82
N LEU A 16 -9.60 20.55 14.21
CA LEU A 16 -9.30 19.38 15.04
C LEU A 16 -8.79 18.24 14.13
N PRO A 17 -7.76 17.49 14.55
CA PRO A 17 -7.27 16.35 13.80
C PRO A 17 -8.30 15.23 13.77
N VAL A 18 -8.48 14.63 12.60
CA VAL A 18 -9.37 13.47 12.39
C VAL A 18 -8.52 12.32 11.87
N TRP A 19 -8.14 11.43 12.76
CA TRP A 19 -7.33 10.27 12.42
C TRP A 19 -8.18 9.01 12.24
N GLY A 20 -7.93 8.30 11.17
CA GLY A 20 -8.42 6.94 11.00
C GLY A 20 -7.59 5.93 11.78
N GLU A 21 -8.03 4.69 11.73
CA GLU A 21 -7.40 3.57 12.43
C GLU A 21 -5.93 3.39 12.04
N VAL A 22 -5.63 3.48 10.74
CA VAL A 22 -4.26 3.31 10.20
C VAL A 22 -3.34 4.43 10.67
N GLU A 23 -3.80 5.68 10.63
CA GLU A 23 -3.02 6.83 11.09
C GLU A 23 -2.68 6.72 12.58
N LEU A 24 -3.67 6.38 13.41
CA LEU A 24 -3.47 6.21 14.85
C LEU A 24 -2.48 5.07 15.13
N ALA A 25 -2.63 3.94 14.44
CA ALA A 25 -1.74 2.79 14.59
C ALA A 25 -0.31 3.13 14.16
N TYR A 26 -0.13 3.84 13.05
CA TYR A 26 1.18 4.26 12.56
C TYR A 26 1.90 5.19 13.55
N ARG A 27 1.19 6.17 14.11
CA ARG A 27 1.74 7.12 15.10
C ARG A 27 2.12 6.47 16.43
N THR A 28 1.49 5.36 16.78
CA THR A 28 1.72 4.66 18.05
C THR A 28 2.58 3.41 17.91
N GLY A 29 2.63 2.85 16.70
CA GLY A 29 3.45 1.69 16.37
C GLY A 29 4.91 2.06 16.08
N LYS A 30 5.72 1.04 15.83
CA LYS A 30 7.13 1.17 15.51
C LYS A 30 7.54 0.20 14.40
N GLY A 31 8.75 0.40 13.87
CA GLY A 31 9.31 -0.43 12.81
C GLY A 31 8.89 0.04 11.42
N ARG A 32 9.14 -0.81 10.43
CA ARG A 32 8.82 -0.50 9.03
C ARG A 32 7.46 -1.05 8.62
N VAL A 33 6.81 -0.35 7.70
CA VAL A 33 5.50 -0.74 7.15
C VAL A 33 5.64 -1.09 5.67
N LEU A 34 5.08 -2.24 5.30
CA LEU A 34 4.86 -2.69 3.92
C LEU A 34 3.34 -2.63 3.69
N ALA A 35 2.86 -1.67 2.91
CA ALA A 35 1.43 -1.38 2.77
C ALA A 35 0.91 -1.81 1.40
N ILE A 36 -0.20 -2.53 1.38
CA ILE A 36 -0.79 -3.07 0.16
C ILE A 36 -2.21 -2.54 -0.01
N THR A 37 -2.47 -1.92 -1.15
CA THR A 37 -3.81 -1.50 -1.58
C THR A 37 -4.10 -1.98 -3.01
N GLY A 38 -5.26 -1.69 -3.51
CA GLY A 38 -5.76 -2.06 -4.83
C GLY A 38 -7.26 -2.34 -4.76
N THR A 39 -7.89 -2.59 -5.89
CA THR A 39 -9.29 -3.05 -5.91
C THR A 39 -9.34 -4.52 -5.52
N ASN A 40 -8.58 -5.36 -6.19
CA ASN A 40 -8.58 -6.81 -6.03
C ASN A 40 -7.19 -7.34 -5.62
N GLY A 41 -7.15 -8.52 -4.99
CA GLY A 41 -5.92 -9.24 -4.67
C GLY A 41 -5.20 -8.80 -3.38
N LYS A 42 -5.65 -7.75 -2.71
CA LYS A 42 -5.04 -7.23 -1.47
C LYS A 42 -4.81 -8.32 -0.42
N THR A 43 -5.86 -9.01 -0.03
CA THR A 43 -5.85 -10.04 1.02
C THR A 43 -4.86 -11.16 0.74
N THR A 44 -4.89 -11.69 -0.49
CA THR A 44 -3.98 -12.78 -0.90
C THR A 44 -2.53 -12.31 -0.89
N THR A 45 -2.26 -11.12 -1.43
CA THR A 45 -0.91 -10.55 -1.47
C THR A 45 -0.41 -10.23 -0.06
N THR A 46 -1.25 -9.66 0.80
CA THR A 46 -0.89 -9.36 2.19
C THR A 46 -0.59 -10.64 2.98
N ALA A 47 -1.42 -11.67 2.83
CA ALA A 47 -1.20 -12.95 3.51
C ALA A 47 0.08 -13.64 3.04
N LEU A 48 0.33 -13.68 1.73
CA LEU A 48 1.55 -14.27 1.15
C LEU A 48 2.80 -13.49 1.59
N LEU A 49 2.79 -12.17 1.48
CA LEU A 49 3.91 -11.33 1.91
C LEU A 49 4.15 -11.48 3.42
N GLY A 50 3.09 -11.51 4.22
CA GLY A 50 3.16 -11.76 5.66
C GLY A 50 3.82 -13.09 5.99
N LYS A 51 3.49 -14.16 5.24
CA LYS A 51 4.13 -15.47 5.40
C LYS A 51 5.62 -15.42 5.04
N ILE A 52 5.97 -14.84 3.88
CA ILE A 52 7.37 -14.69 3.44
C ILE A 52 8.20 -13.92 4.48
N MET A 53 7.66 -12.79 4.98
CA MET A 53 8.36 -11.99 5.97
C MET A 53 8.50 -12.74 7.31
N SER A 54 7.47 -13.48 7.73
CA SER A 54 7.52 -14.28 8.98
C SER A 54 8.51 -15.45 8.91
N ASP A 55 8.82 -15.93 7.71
CA ASP A 55 9.87 -16.95 7.54
C ASP A 55 11.29 -16.34 7.56
N ALA A 56 11.40 -15.02 7.33
CA ALA A 56 12.67 -14.32 7.26
C ALA A 56 13.00 -13.47 8.50
N GLU A 57 12.00 -13.08 9.29
CA GLU A 57 12.15 -12.12 10.40
C GLU A 57 11.37 -12.57 11.64
N ASP A 58 11.93 -12.30 12.82
CA ASP A 58 11.36 -12.72 14.11
C ASP A 58 10.13 -11.90 14.55
N SER A 59 9.95 -10.68 14.03
CA SER A 59 8.90 -9.76 14.50
C SER A 59 8.10 -9.21 13.33
N VAL A 60 7.09 -9.95 12.91
CA VAL A 60 6.22 -9.58 11.77
C VAL A 60 4.76 -9.51 12.24
N PHE A 61 4.07 -8.45 11.83
CA PHE A 61 2.66 -8.23 12.12
C PHE A 61 1.88 -8.11 10.79
N VAL A 62 0.89 -8.98 10.61
CA VAL A 62 -0.05 -8.91 9.47
C VAL A 62 -1.35 -8.30 9.97
N VAL A 63 -1.70 -7.12 9.47
CA VAL A 63 -2.75 -6.27 10.05
C VAL A 63 -3.50 -5.47 8.98
N GLY A 64 -4.50 -4.72 9.41
CA GLY A 64 -5.19 -3.70 8.62
C GLY A 64 -6.63 -4.05 8.28
N ASN A 65 -7.03 -3.86 7.03
CA ASN A 65 -8.41 -4.04 6.58
C ASN A 65 -8.91 -5.49 6.67
N ILE A 66 -8.02 -6.45 6.85
CA ILE A 66 -8.34 -7.85 7.04
C ILE A 66 -7.88 -8.35 8.41
N GLY A 67 -8.64 -9.28 8.97
CA GLY A 67 -8.27 -10.04 10.17
C GLY A 67 -8.03 -9.17 11.39
N THR A 68 -6.76 -8.85 11.68
CA THR A 68 -6.33 -8.14 12.88
C THR A 68 -6.26 -6.63 12.63
N PRO A 69 -6.99 -5.78 13.37
CA PRO A 69 -6.83 -4.32 13.27
C PRO A 69 -5.39 -3.89 13.58
N TYR A 70 -4.87 -2.92 12.85
CA TYR A 70 -3.50 -2.44 13.03
C TYR A 70 -3.30 -1.84 14.44
N THR A 71 -4.27 -1.06 14.92
CA THR A 71 -4.24 -0.47 16.28
C THR A 71 -4.14 -1.51 17.38
N SER A 72 -4.71 -2.72 17.20
CA SER A 72 -4.67 -3.78 18.21
C SER A 72 -3.26 -4.34 18.44
N LYS A 73 -2.33 -4.12 17.51
CA LYS A 73 -0.95 -4.60 17.54
C LYS A 73 0.10 -3.49 17.66
N ALA A 74 -0.28 -2.24 17.44
CA ALA A 74 0.66 -1.13 17.38
C ALA A 74 1.59 -1.02 18.61
N LEU A 75 1.06 -1.23 19.81
CA LEU A 75 1.85 -1.14 21.05
C LEU A 75 2.78 -2.36 21.32
N GLU A 76 2.59 -3.46 20.59
CA GLU A 76 3.47 -4.63 20.65
C GLU A 76 4.71 -4.48 19.73
N MET A 77 4.67 -3.52 18.79
CA MET A 77 5.70 -3.34 17.78
C MET A 77 6.95 -2.68 18.32
N LYS A 78 8.10 -3.07 17.79
CA LYS A 78 9.44 -2.57 18.13
C LYS A 78 10.07 -1.93 16.91
N ASP A 79 11.17 -1.20 17.09
CA ASP A 79 11.90 -0.57 15.98
C ASP A 79 12.40 -1.59 14.93
N SER A 80 12.62 -2.85 15.33
CA SER A 80 12.97 -3.95 14.44
C SER A 80 11.77 -4.70 13.82
N SER A 81 10.55 -4.29 14.09
CA SER A 81 9.35 -4.98 13.57
C SER A 81 9.08 -4.63 12.12
N THR A 82 8.51 -5.59 11.40
CA THR A 82 7.94 -5.39 10.07
C THR A 82 6.43 -5.57 10.12
N THR A 83 5.71 -4.55 9.70
CA THR A 83 4.25 -4.57 9.57
C THR A 83 3.87 -4.76 8.12
N VAL A 84 3.12 -5.81 7.81
CA VAL A 84 2.49 -6.05 6.50
C VAL A 84 1.03 -5.66 6.62
N ALA A 85 0.65 -4.56 5.99
CA ALA A 85 -0.67 -3.95 6.20
C ALA A 85 -1.52 -3.97 4.93
N GLU A 86 -2.71 -4.58 5.01
CA GLU A 86 -3.74 -4.37 4.00
C GLU A 86 -4.45 -3.05 4.25
N ILE A 87 -4.43 -2.14 3.26
CA ILE A 87 -5.01 -0.81 3.38
C ILE A 87 -6.15 -0.63 2.38
N SER A 88 -7.34 -0.32 2.88
CA SER A 88 -8.49 0.06 2.05
C SER A 88 -8.43 1.53 1.64
N SER A 89 -9.18 1.90 0.58
CA SER A 89 -9.33 3.31 0.21
C SER A 89 -9.92 4.16 1.36
N PHE A 90 -10.85 3.62 2.11
CA PHE A 90 -11.46 4.33 3.24
C PHE A 90 -10.47 4.66 4.37
N GLN A 91 -9.49 3.80 4.59
CA GLN A 91 -8.43 4.05 5.58
C GLN A 91 -7.43 5.10 5.09
N LEU A 92 -7.23 5.23 3.78
CA LEU A 92 -6.35 6.24 3.19
C LEU A 92 -6.95 7.66 3.25
N GLU A 93 -8.28 7.80 3.33
CA GLU A 93 -8.95 9.12 3.40
C GLU A 93 -8.46 10.01 4.56
N THR A 94 -7.98 9.40 5.63
CA THR A 94 -7.68 10.09 6.90
C THR A 94 -6.23 9.95 7.34
N ILE A 95 -5.31 9.64 6.41
CA ILE A 95 -3.89 9.60 6.71
C ILE A 95 -3.28 11.02 6.69
N GLU A 96 -2.42 11.30 7.65
CA GLU A 96 -1.65 12.53 7.77
C GLU A 96 -0.14 12.28 7.66
N GLU A 97 0.42 11.42 8.52
CA GLU A 97 1.85 11.09 8.59
C GLU A 97 2.17 9.67 8.10
N PHE A 98 1.15 8.84 7.88
CA PHE A 98 1.35 7.47 7.41
C PHE A 98 2.29 7.42 6.20
N ALA A 99 3.46 6.80 6.37
CA ALA A 99 4.53 6.69 5.37
C ALA A 99 5.09 5.27 5.35
N PRO A 100 4.56 4.37 4.52
CA PRO A 100 5.09 3.02 4.42
C PRO A 100 6.46 3.03 3.75
N LYS A 101 7.38 2.16 4.19
CA LYS A 101 8.69 1.99 3.55
C LYS A 101 8.58 1.40 2.15
N VAL A 102 7.61 0.51 1.97
CA VAL A 102 7.21 -0.01 0.66
C VAL A 102 5.69 0.05 0.57
N SER A 103 5.17 0.64 -0.49
CA SER A 103 3.75 0.60 -0.85
C SER A 103 3.53 -0.26 -2.10
N ALA A 104 2.33 -0.82 -2.23
CA ALA A 104 1.91 -1.50 -3.46
C ALA A 104 0.48 -1.12 -3.82
N ILE A 105 0.24 -0.81 -5.09
CA ILE A 105 -1.11 -0.67 -5.66
C ILE A 105 -1.25 -1.76 -6.74
N LEU A 106 -2.05 -2.78 -6.45
CA LEU A 106 -2.12 -3.98 -7.29
C LEU A 106 -2.90 -3.76 -8.59
N ASN A 107 -3.97 -3.00 -8.52
CA ASN A 107 -4.85 -2.64 -9.64
C ASN A 107 -5.86 -1.61 -9.18
N ILE A 108 -6.42 -0.85 -10.13
CA ILE A 108 -7.55 0.05 -9.91
C ILE A 108 -8.62 -0.25 -10.95
N THR A 109 -9.73 -0.84 -10.51
CA THR A 109 -10.93 -1.08 -11.33
C THR A 109 -12.13 -0.50 -10.60
N GLU A 110 -13.24 -0.31 -11.30
CA GLU A 110 -14.45 0.28 -10.72
C GLU A 110 -14.92 -0.50 -9.49
N ASP A 111 -14.99 0.20 -8.34
CA ASP A 111 -15.49 -0.31 -7.07
C ASP A 111 -15.84 0.87 -6.13
N HIS A 112 -16.71 0.62 -5.16
CA HIS A 112 -17.05 1.58 -4.10
C HIS A 112 -17.48 2.99 -4.56
N LEU A 113 -18.03 3.15 -5.77
CA LEU A 113 -18.49 4.45 -6.28
C LEU A 113 -19.67 5.03 -5.49
N ASN A 114 -20.41 4.18 -4.77
CA ASN A 114 -21.41 4.63 -3.81
C ASN A 114 -20.80 5.45 -2.65
N ARG A 115 -19.50 5.33 -2.43
CA ARG A 115 -18.76 6.04 -1.37
C ARG A 115 -17.86 7.14 -1.95
N HIS A 116 -17.10 6.85 -3.00
CA HIS A 116 -16.16 7.79 -3.62
C HIS A 116 -16.79 8.68 -4.70
N HIS A 117 -18.02 8.35 -5.12
CA HIS A 117 -18.84 9.06 -6.11
C HIS A 117 -18.32 8.99 -7.54
N THR A 118 -17.01 9.13 -7.78
CA THR A 118 -16.39 9.04 -9.11
C THR A 118 -15.15 8.14 -9.11
N MET A 119 -14.76 7.65 -10.29
CA MET A 119 -13.52 6.90 -10.46
C MET A 119 -12.28 7.76 -10.18
N GLU A 120 -12.31 9.02 -10.58
CA GLU A 120 -11.21 9.97 -10.33
C GLU A 120 -10.94 10.12 -8.83
N GLU A 121 -11.99 10.24 -8.02
CA GLU A 121 -11.84 10.33 -6.57
C GLU A 121 -11.35 8.99 -5.96
N TYR A 122 -11.84 7.87 -6.46
CA TYR A 122 -11.38 6.55 -6.02
C TYR A 122 -9.89 6.32 -6.33
N ILE A 123 -9.44 6.70 -7.53
CA ILE A 123 -8.03 6.69 -7.93
C ILE A 123 -7.22 7.57 -6.99
N ARG A 124 -7.60 8.85 -6.88
CA ARG A 124 -6.93 9.84 -6.03
C ARG A 124 -6.74 9.36 -4.58
N VAL A 125 -7.77 8.74 -4.02
CA VAL A 125 -7.70 8.24 -2.65
C VAL A 125 -6.73 7.06 -2.52
N LYS A 126 -6.67 6.15 -3.49
CA LYS A 126 -5.68 5.05 -3.46
C LYS A 126 -4.25 5.55 -3.63
N GLU A 127 -4.06 6.56 -4.44
CA GLU A 127 -2.76 7.22 -4.66
C GLU A 127 -2.22 7.89 -3.39
N LEU A 128 -3.07 8.23 -2.42
CA LEU A 128 -2.62 8.75 -1.13
C LEU A 128 -1.65 7.82 -0.37
N ILE A 129 -1.59 6.54 -0.71
CA ILE A 129 -0.66 5.60 -0.05
C ILE A 129 0.81 6.04 -0.14
N VAL A 130 1.17 6.82 -1.17
CA VAL A 130 2.53 7.36 -1.37
C VAL A 130 2.70 8.78 -0.83
N LYS A 131 1.65 9.40 -0.28
CA LYS A 131 1.59 10.83 0.09
C LYS A 131 2.80 11.32 0.88
N ASN A 132 3.28 10.52 1.82
CA ASN A 132 4.38 10.88 2.72
C ASN A 132 5.65 10.07 2.45
N GLN A 133 5.68 9.24 1.41
CA GLN A 133 6.88 8.53 1.02
C GLN A 133 7.94 9.50 0.45
N THR A 134 9.19 9.12 0.59
CA THR A 134 10.36 9.85 0.12
C THR A 134 11.06 9.11 -1.02
N ALA A 135 12.09 9.69 -1.60
CA ALA A 135 12.92 9.03 -2.61
C ALA A 135 13.72 7.80 -2.10
N GLU A 136 13.72 7.57 -0.78
CA GLU A 136 14.33 6.38 -0.16
C GLU A 136 13.34 5.21 -0.02
N ASP A 137 12.08 5.44 -0.36
CA ASP A 137 11.00 4.47 -0.26
C ASP A 137 10.65 3.88 -1.64
N TYR A 138 9.80 2.85 -1.65
CA TYR A 138 9.45 2.15 -2.89
C TYR A 138 7.93 2.11 -3.07
N CYS A 139 7.49 2.24 -4.32
CA CYS A 139 6.10 1.99 -4.73
C CYS A 139 6.06 0.92 -5.81
N ILE A 140 5.35 -0.18 -5.52
CA ILE A 140 5.21 -1.32 -6.41
C ILE A 140 3.89 -1.18 -7.19
N LEU A 141 3.95 -1.14 -8.51
CA LEU A 141 2.83 -0.83 -9.40
C LEU A 141 2.65 -1.87 -10.51
N ASN A 142 1.41 -2.18 -10.82
CA ASN A 142 1.07 -3.04 -11.96
C ASN A 142 1.27 -2.29 -13.28
N TYR A 143 2.19 -2.76 -14.11
CA TYR A 143 2.47 -2.16 -15.42
C TYR A 143 1.31 -2.27 -16.40
N GLU A 144 0.44 -3.28 -16.27
CA GLU A 144 -0.70 -3.51 -17.16
C GLU A 144 -1.87 -2.56 -16.88
N ASP A 145 -1.90 -1.93 -15.70
CA ASP A 145 -2.87 -0.90 -15.35
C ASP A 145 -2.38 0.47 -15.84
N GLU A 146 -3.10 1.06 -16.81
CA GLU A 146 -2.69 2.32 -17.44
C GLU A 146 -2.68 3.49 -16.46
N VAL A 147 -3.59 3.51 -15.50
CA VAL A 147 -3.66 4.53 -14.45
C VAL A 147 -2.39 4.44 -13.58
N LEU A 148 -2.04 3.24 -13.13
CA LEU A 148 -0.86 3.02 -12.28
C LEU A 148 0.45 3.25 -13.03
N ARG A 149 0.50 2.90 -14.32
CA ARG A 149 1.68 3.15 -15.16
C ARG A 149 1.94 4.65 -15.33
N GLU A 150 0.89 5.45 -15.51
CA GLU A 150 1.02 6.90 -15.59
C GLU A 150 1.36 7.52 -14.23
N PHE A 151 0.67 7.07 -13.18
CA PHE A 151 0.94 7.50 -11.80
C PHE A 151 2.41 7.32 -11.41
N GLY A 152 2.98 6.14 -11.68
CA GLY A 152 4.36 5.82 -11.31
C GLY A 152 5.44 6.70 -11.95
N ARG A 153 5.11 7.48 -13.00
CA ARG A 153 6.03 8.43 -13.63
C ARG A 153 6.19 9.75 -12.88
N HIS A 154 5.28 10.03 -11.95
CA HIS A 154 5.15 11.33 -11.31
C HIS A 154 5.31 11.31 -9.78
N ILE A 155 5.50 10.14 -9.18
CA ILE A 155 5.63 9.98 -7.73
C ILE A 155 7.07 10.16 -7.24
N VAL A 156 7.20 10.49 -5.96
CA VAL A 156 8.50 10.71 -5.31
C VAL A 156 9.25 9.41 -4.98
N PRO A 157 8.59 8.35 -4.45
CA PRO A 157 9.27 7.10 -4.16
C PRO A 157 9.76 6.40 -5.43
N LYS A 158 10.72 5.50 -5.28
CA LYS A 158 11.23 4.67 -6.38
C LYS A 158 10.13 3.75 -6.87
N THR A 159 9.76 3.88 -8.14
CA THR A 159 8.76 3.01 -8.75
C THR A 159 9.39 1.69 -9.18
N VAL A 160 8.75 0.58 -8.79
CA VAL A 160 9.05 -0.76 -9.31
C VAL A 160 7.80 -1.31 -9.96
N TYR A 161 7.85 -1.56 -11.25
CA TYR A 161 6.74 -2.16 -11.97
C TYR A 161 6.78 -3.68 -11.91
N PHE A 162 5.60 -4.30 -11.92
CA PHE A 162 5.46 -5.73 -12.15
C PHE A 162 4.51 -6.04 -13.30
N SER A 163 4.74 -7.16 -14.00
CA SER A 163 3.85 -7.68 -15.05
C SER A 163 3.87 -9.21 -15.07
N SER A 164 2.69 -9.82 -15.22
CA SER A 164 2.54 -11.24 -15.52
C SER A 164 2.28 -11.53 -17.00
N VAL A 165 2.26 -10.49 -17.85
CA VAL A 165 1.81 -10.58 -19.25
C VAL A 165 2.96 -10.36 -20.22
N ARG A 166 3.96 -9.57 -19.83
CA ARG A 166 5.10 -9.20 -20.68
C ARG A 166 6.39 -9.04 -19.91
N LYS A 167 7.52 -9.17 -20.61
CA LYS A 167 8.83 -8.76 -20.10
C LYS A 167 8.89 -7.24 -20.00
N LEU A 168 9.54 -6.76 -18.95
CA LEU A 168 9.79 -5.34 -18.70
C LEU A 168 11.27 -5.03 -18.94
N ASP A 169 11.57 -3.80 -19.36
CA ASP A 169 12.95 -3.31 -19.46
C ASP A 169 13.58 -3.15 -18.08
N GLU A 170 12.79 -2.71 -17.09
CA GLU A 170 13.11 -2.69 -15.66
C GLU A 170 11.86 -3.06 -14.83
N GLY A 171 12.03 -3.87 -13.79
CA GLY A 171 10.94 -4.30 -12.92
C GLY A 171 10.92 -5.80 -12.67
N ILE A 172 9.76 -6.32 -12.27
CA ILE A 172 9.55 -7.75 -12.01
C ILE A 172 8.54 -8.29 -13.03
N TYR A 173 8.86 -9.40 -13.68
CA TYR A 173 7.94 -10.00 -14.65
C TYR A 173 7.99 -11.53 -14.64
N LEU A 174 6.94 -12.13 -15.20
CA LEU A 174 6.85 -13.56 -15.43
C LEU A 174 7.40 -13.90 -16.82
N ASP A 175 8.38 -14.80 -16.87
CA ASP A 175 8.94 -15.38 -18.09
C ASP A 175 8.71 -16.89 -18.10
N GLY A 176 7.66 -17.35 -18.77
CA GLY A 176 7.20 -18.72 -18.67
C GLY A 176 6.68 -19.03 -17.26
N ASP A 177 7.42 -19.83 -16.51
CA ASP A 177 7.14 -20.17 -15.09
C ASP A 177 8.14 -19.53 -14.13
N LEU A 178 9.04 -18.70 -14.63
CA LEU A 178 10.09 -18.04 -13.86
C LEU A 178 9.72 -16.58 -13.54
N ILE A 179 9.77 -16.20 -12.27
CA ILE A 179 9.69 -14.79 -11.85
C ILE A 179 11.09 -14.18 -11.93
N VAL A 180 11.21 -13.08 -12.66
CA VAL A 180 12.48 -12.42 -12.96
C VAL A 180 12.46 -10.99 -12.46
N LEU A 181 13.52 -10.56 -11.76
CA LEU A 181 13.83 -9.17 -11.49
C LEU A 181 14.81 -8.66 -12.55
N LYS A 182 14.41 -7.63 -13.27
CA LYS A 182 15.24 -6.92 -14.24
C LYS A 182 15.63 -5.56 -13.72
N THR A 183 16.92 -5.31 -13.64
CA THR A 183 17.50 -3.98 -13.36
C THR A 183 18.20 -3.47 -14.63
N ALA A 184 18.73 -2.25 -14.59
CA ALA A 184 19.49 -1.69 -15.70
C ALA A 184 20.72 -2.56 -16.07
N ASP A 185 21.33 -3.22 -15.09
CA ASP A 185 22.61 -3.93 -15.24
C ASP A 185 22.47 -5.44 -15.35
N GLU A 186 21.41 -6.03 -14.79
CA GLU A 186 21.29 -7.49 -14.67
C GLU A 186 19.84 -8.00 -14.71
N GLU A 187 19.71 -9.29 -14.97
CA GLU A 187 18.46 -10.04 -14.96
C GLU A 187 18.59 -11.21 -13.99
N ILE A 188 17.82 -11.17 -12.91
CA ILE A 188 17.96 -12.07 -11.77
C ILE A 188 16.73 -12.97 -11.70
N PRO A 189 16.87 -14.30 -11.89
CA PRO A 189 15.78 -15.23 -11.62
C PRO A 189 15.53 -15.31 -10.12
N LEU A 190 14.27 -15.12 -9.69
CA LEU A 190 13.89 -15.12 -8.29
C LEU A 190 13.30 -16.47 -7.87
N VAL A 191 12.32 -16.98 -8.60
CA VAL A 191 11.61 -18.21 -8.25
C VAL A 191 10.91 -18.82 -9.47
N HIS A 192 10.80 -20.19 -9.48
CA HIS A 192 9.99 -20.96 -10.42
C HIS A 192 8.61 -21.24 -9.88
#